data_77b6b63c067b0d113f3e42645e2944c5
#
_entry.id   77b6b63c067b0d113f3e42645e2944c5
#
_cell.length_a   1.000
_cell.length_b   1.000
_cell.length_c   1.000
_cell.angle_alpha   90.00
_cell.angle_beta   90.00
_cell.angle_gamma   90.00
#
_symmetry.space_group_name_H-M   'P 1'
#
loop_
_entity.id
_entity.type
_entity.pdbx_description
1 polymer ?
#
loop_
_entity_poly.entity_id
_entity_poly.type
_entity_poly.pdbx_seq_one_letter_code
_entity_poly.pdbx_strand_id
1 'polypeptide(L)'
;GTSLRTVWSTISWTSSKPDVISIQKPSIDSSLYAATGVINQPVEDTEVTLTATFTANKSVMNEQVEKISDINTISVPFTVTVKGTGKPAPTEAELKAILNQYYKITDLVYYGTTTVIDPEACTGDIQLPRYTRIKDENGENVFNNKEITVTSDNDAVKINGYKANVDVFQPQDTTVNLTVSFTREGVTVSRVFPITIKKLTQEDLDKEVEMMNYAKAHYFDGIKGNNVSADKITENLHPFQEMYFDADGNAVWVYNISDLTDAGICADGYFDDPWEMEGAGYNKFRSSNNAVIQHENLVVIRPETPTEITITSWLSSERYGKYASSHPDNEALQKLYKQEVSVTVTVQPDSKVAEQLQTAIDHAQTLLDSVTEGTGAGQYPEGTRDKLQMAITEA
;
A
#
# COMPACT_ATOMS: atom_id res chain seq x y z
N GLY A 1 -6.70 41.78 -6.00
CA GLY A 1 -7.77 41.72 -6.93
C GLY A 1 -8.49 40.41 -7.13
N THR A 2 -8.17 39.29 -6.41
CA THR A 2 -8.81 37.99 -6.61
C THR A 2 -10.14 37.83 -5.89
N SER A 3 -10.44 38.64 -4.89
CA SER A 3 -11.69 38.53 -4.12
C SER A 3 -12.94 39.10 -4.81
N LEU A 4 -12.81 39.98 -5.79
CA LEU A 4 -13.93 40.59 -6.49
C LEU A 4 -14.66 39.62 -7.45
N ARG A 5 -14.00 38.55 -7.91
CA ARG A 5 -14.56 37.65 -8.93
C ARG A 5 -15.65 36.71 -8.38
N THR A 6 -15.52 36.27 -7.16
CA THR A 6 -16.39 35.26 -6.55
C THR A 6 -17.64 35.87 -5.91
N VAL A 7 -17.55 37.15 -5.53
CA VAL A 7 -18.65 37.85 -4.81
C VAL A 7 -19.59 38.55 -5.76
N TRP A 8 -19.09 39.15 -6.84
CA TRP A 8 -19.84 40.06 -7.69
C TRP A 8 -20.27 39.48 -9.04
N SER A 9 -19.63 38.44 -9.54
CA SER A 9 -19.97 37.83 -10.83
C SER A 9 -19.61 36.36 -10.87
N THR A 10 -20.33 35.60 -11.70
CA THR A 10 -19.98 34.27 -12.13
C THR A 10 -19.35 34.33 -13.51
N ILE A 11 -18.38 33.43 -13.78
CA ILE A 11 -17.76 33.28 -15.08
C ILE A 11 -18.12 31.90 -15.63
N SER A 12 -18.68 31.87 -16.83
CA SER A 12 -18.87 30.63 -17.59
C SER A 12 -18.07 30.69 -18.88
N TRP A 13 -17.66 29.53 -19.35
CA TRP A 13 -16.91 29.39 -20.59
C TRP A 13 -17.64 28.50 -21.57
N THR A 14 -17.59 28.87 -22.85
CA THR A 14 -18.05 28.02 -23.95
C THR A 14 -16.96 27.92 -25.01
N SER A 15 -16.98 26.82 -25.74
CA SER A 15 -16.09 26.57 -26.89
C SER A 15 -16.94 26.50 -28.15
N SER A 16 -16.49 27.13 -29.23
CA SER A 16 -17.11 27.03 -30.57
C SER A 16 -16.94 25.63 -31.17
N LYS A 17 -15.94 24.86 -30.71
CA LYS A 17 -15.63 23.50 -31.15
C LYS A 17 -15.34 22.63 -29.92
N PRO A 18 -16.38 22.11 -29.22
CA PRO A 18 -16.21 21.34 -28.00
C PRO A 18 -15.48 20.00 -28.22
N ASP A 19 -15.49 19.48 -29.41
CA ASP A 19 -14.74 18.31 -29.88
C ASP A 19 -13.22 18.55 -29.95
N VAL A 20 -12.81 19.82 -30.15
CA VAL A 20 -11.40 20.24 -30.17
C VAL A 20 -10.94 20.80 -28.84
N ILE A 21 -11.75 21.67 -28.21
CA ILE A 21 -11.52 22.15 -26.84
C ILE A 21 -12.81 21.99 -26.06
N SER A 22 -12.87 20.97 -25.19
CA SER A 22 -13.99 20.79 -24.28
C SER A 22 -13.75 21.57 -22.98
N ILE A 23 -14.80 22.23 -22.46
CA ILE A 23 -14.73 22.96 -21.20
C ILE A 23 -15.23 22.08 -20.07
N GLN A 24 -14.36 21.80 -19.11
CA GLN A 24 -14.69 21.05 -17.91
C GLN A 24 -14.76 21.98 -16.70
N LYS A 25 -15.79 21.79 -15.86
CA LYS A 25 -15.84 22.45 -14.57
C LYS A 25 -14.81 21.80 -13.63
N PRO A 26 -14.12 22.57 -12.78
CA PRO A 26 -13.21 21.98 -11.81
C PRO A 26 -13.99 21.07 -10.86
N SER A 27 -13.43 19.94 -10.52
CA SER A 27 -13.99 18.96 -9.57
C SER A 27 -13.92 19.44 -8.11
N ILE A 28 -13.13 20.48 -7.87
CA ILE A 28 -12.97 21.11 -6.55
C ILE A 28 -13.48 22.54 -6.71
N ASP A 29 -14.31 22.98 -5.76
CA ASP A 29 -14.79 24.36 -5.66
C ASP A 29 -13.62 25.29 -5.27
N SER A 30 -12.64 25.41 -6.16
CA SER A 30 -11.54 26.33 -5.99
C SER A 30 -11.90 27.63 -6.70
N SER A 31 -12.04 28.67 -5.92
CA SER A 31 -12.29 30.05 -6.38
C SER A 31 -11.25 30.63 -7.36
N LEU A 32 -10.21 29.87 -7.70
CA LEU A 32 -9.10 30.32 -8.51
C LEU A 32 -9.25 29.95 -10.00
N TYR A 33 -10.04 28.92 -10.35
CA TYR A 33 -10.18 28.47 -11.74
C TYR A 33 -11.66 28.23 -12.08
N ALA A 34 -12.21 29.06 -12.97
CA ALA A 34 -13.61 28.96 -13.37
C ALA A 34 -13.91 27.76 -14.29
N ALA A 35 -12.90 27.24 -14.99
CA ALA A 35 -13.00 26.07 -15.86
C ALA A 35 -11.60 25.63 -16.34
N THR A 36 -11.52 24.38 -16.80
CA THR A 36 -10.35 23.84 -17.49
C THR A 36 -10.71 23.48 -18.93
N GLY A 37 -9.97 23.98 -19.91
CA GLY A 37 -10.08 23.57 -21.30
C GLY A 37 -9.25 22.31 -21.52
N VAL A 38 -9.87 21.22 -21.97
CA VAL A 38 -9.19 20.00 -22.39
C VAL A 38 -9.06 20.01 -23.90
N ILE A 39 -7.82 19.95 -24.39
CA ILE A 39 -7.53 19.97 -25.84
C ILE A 39 -7.55 18.53 -26.34
N ASN A 40 -8.40 18.29 -27.35
CA ASN A 40 -8.36 17.10 -28.19
C ASN A 40 -7.76 17.54 -29.54
N GLN A 41 -6.51 17.15 -29.78
CA GLN A 41 -5.72 17.70 -30.88
C GLN A 41 -6.30 17.26 -32.22
N PRO A 42 -6.68 18.20 -33.14
CA PRO A 42 -7.25 17.88 -34.44
C PRO A 42 -6.17 17.40 -35.42
N VAL A 43 -6.56 16.88 -36.57
CA VAL A 43 -5.63 16.51 -37.66
C VAL A 43 -4.99 17.75 -38.27
N GLU A 44 -5.80 18.78 -38.51
CA GLU A 44 -5.37 20.05 -39.11
C GLU A 44 -5.42 21.18 -38.09
N ASP A 45 -4.62 22.21 -38.34
CA ASP A 45 -4.69 23.46 -37.56
C ASP A 45 -6.12 23.96 -37.51
N THR A 46 -6.67 24.07 -36.30
CA THR A 46 -8.07 24.41 -36.13
C THR A 46 -8.23 25.63 -35.22
N GLU A 47 -8.90 26.66 -35.74
CA GLU A 47 -9.29 27.82 -34.95
C GLU A 47 -10.52 27.49 -34.07
N VAL A 48 -10.41 27.81 -32.78
CA VAL A 48 -11.46 27.65 -31.79
C VAL A 48 -11.67 29.00 -31.08
N THR A 49 -12.91 29.44 -31.02
CA THR A 49 -13.28 30.61 -30.21
C THR A 49 -13.76 30.15 -28.84
N LEU A 50 -13.04 30.56 -27.81
CA LEU A 50 -13.45 30.42 -26.42
C LEU A 50 -14.13 31.68 -25.95
N THR A 51 -15.35 31.60 -25.43
CA THR A 51 -16.09 32.78 -24.96
C THR A 51 -16.23 32.71 -23.45
N ALA A 52 -15.65 33.70 -22.77
CA ALA A 52 -15.89 33.95 -21.34
C ALA A 52 -17.12 34.81 -21.18
N THR A 53 -18.13 34.33 -20.47
CA THR A 53 -19.33 35.07 -20.14
C THR A 53 -19.35 35.40 -18.65
N PHE A 54 -19.31 36.68 -18.36
CA PHE A 54 -19.40 37.23 -17.02
C PHE A 54 -20.87 37.56 -16.74
N THR A 55 -21.45 36.97 -15.70
CA THR A 55 -22.84 37.25 -15.28
C THR A 55 -22.80 37.90 -13.92
N ALA A 56 -23.41 39.06 -13.80
CA ALA A 56 -23.51 39.81 -12.54
C ALA A 56 -24.34 39.05 -11.49
N ASN A 57 -23.80 38.93 -10.28
CA ASN A 57 -24.54 38.33 -9.17
C ASN A 57 -25.39 39.41 -8.46
N LYS A 58 -26.62 39.56 -8.87
CA LYS A 58 -27.55 40.58 -8.36
C LYS A 58 -27.88 40.41 -6.87
N SER A 59 -27.72 39.21 -6.30
CA SER A 59 -28.02 38.96 -4.90
C SER A 59 -26.99 39.55 -3.92
N VAL A 60 -25.84 39.96 -4.43
CA VAL A 60 -24.72 40.52 -3.64
C VAL A 60 -24.56 42.03 -3.88
N MET A 61 -25.23 42.57 -4.88
CA MET A 61 -25.19 43.98 -5.22
C MET A 61 -26.24 44.74 -4.37
N ASN A 62 -25.77 45.62 -3.50
CA ASN A 62 -26.65 46.50 -2.75
C ASN A 62 -27.19 47.65 -3.64
N GLU A 63 -28.24 48.35 -3.17
CA GLU A 63 -29.03 49.36 -3.91
C GLU A 63 -28.24 50.47 -4.63
N GLN A 64 -26.97 50.67 -4.29
CA GLN A 64 -26.13 51.71 -4.96
C GLN A 64 -25.63 51.28 -6.34
N VAL A 65 -25.71 50.01 -6.69
CA VAL A 65 -25.26 49.45 -7.96
C VAL A 65 -26.40 49.24 -8.95
N GLU A 66 -27.65 49.43 -8.54
CA GLU A 66 -28.84 49.36 -9.41
C GLU A 66 -28.82 50.30 -10.61
N LYS A 67 -28.04 51.37 -10.54
CA LYS A 67 -27.89 52.34 -11.65
C LYS A 67 -26.98 51.87 -12.80
N ILE A 68 -26.28 50.71 -12.66
CA ILE A 68 -25.48 50.05 -13.72
C ILE A 68 -26.29 48.86 -14.30
N SER A 69 -27.59 48.85 -14.10
CA SER A 69 -28.45 47.67 -14.12
C SER A 69 -28.82 47.10 -15.49
N ASP A 70 -28.37 47.66 -16.60
CA ASP A 70 -28.76 47.15 -17.92
C ASP A 70 -27.75 46.13 -18.47
N ILE A 71 -26.55 45.97 -17.85
CA ILE A 71 -25.54 45.00 -18.25
C ILE A 71 -25.62 43.78 -17.33
N ASN A 72 -26.42 42.78 -17.69
CA ASN A 72 -26.54 41.53 -16.91
C ASN A 72 -25.44 40.56 -17.22
N THR A 73 -24.90 40.59 -18.44
CA THR A 73 -23.82 39.69 -18.92
C THR A 73 -22.91 40.46 -19.87
N ILE A 74 -21.63 40.12 -19.81
CA ILE A 74 -20.60 40.53 -20.76
C ILE A 74 -19.91 39.30 -21.28
N SER A 75 -19.88 39.13 -22.60
CA SER A 75 -19.17 38.02 -23.25
C SER A 75 -17.93 38.54 -23.95
N VAL A 76 -16.80 37.89 -23.67
CA VAL A 76 -15.52 38.21 -24.28
C VAL A 76 -15.01 36.99 -25.06
N PRO A 77 -14.93 37.05 -26.39
CA PRO A 77 -14.38 35.96 -27.20
C PRO A 77 -12.85 36.01 -27.24
N PHE A 78 -12.22 34.83 -27.28
CA PHE A 78 -10.80 34.62 -27.48
C PHE A 78 -10.62 33.58 -28.58
N THR A 79 -9.97 33.91 -29.66
CA THR A 79 -9.65 32.97 -30.73
C THR A 79 -8.27 32.37 -30.48
N VAL A 80 -8.20 31.04 -30.47
CA VAL A 80 -6.96 30.25 -30.34
C VAL A 80 -6.85 29.28 -31.49
N THR A 81 -5.66 29.07 -32.00
CA THR A 81 -5.39 28.04 -32.99
C THR A 81 -4.82 26.79 -32.28
N VAL A 82 -5.58 25.70 -32.32
CA VAL A 82 -5.07 24.39 -31.90
C VAL A 82 -4.30 23.80 -33.06
N LYS A 83 -3.02 23.55 -32.84
CA LYS A 83 -2.16 22.95 -33.86
C LYS A 83 -2.58 21.51 -34.15
N GLY A 84 -2.71 21.19 -35.43
CA GLY A 84 -3.02 19.84 -35.89
C GLY A 84 -1.85 18.88 -35.69
N THR A 85 -2.16 17.59 -35.62
CA THR A 85 -1.15 16.51 -35.56
C THR A 85 -0.47 16.28 -36.89
N GLY A 86 -1.09 16.73 -37.99
CA GLY A 86 -0.67 16.41 -39.36
C GLY A 86 -0.85 14.94 -39.74
N LYS A 87 -1.41 14.13 -38.83
CA LYS A 87 -1.66 12.70 -39.04
C LYS A 87 -3.18 12.44 -38.99
N PRO A 88 -3.71 11.63 -39.91
CA PRO A 88 -5.11 11.21 -39.82
C PRO A 88 -5.35 10.45 -38.53
N ALA A 89 -6.58 10.54 -37.98
CA ALA A 89 -6.99 9.73 -36.85
C ALA A 89 -6.74 8.24 -37.16
N PRO A 90 -6.29 7.47 -36.15
CA PRO A 90 -6.04 6.06 -36.35
C PRO A 90 -7.34 5.32 -36.72
N THR A 91 -7.23 4.29 -37.53
CA THR A 91 -8.36 3.43 -37.88
C THR A 91 -8.72 2.49 -36.73
N GLU A 92 -9.96 2.00 -36.68
CA GLU A 92 -10.35 0.96 -35.73
C GLU A 92 -9.48 -0.30 -35.83
N ALA A 93 -9.04 -0.67 -37.04
CA ALA A 93 -8.19 -1.84 -37.25
C ALA A 93 -6.81 -1.66 -36.60
N GLU A 94 -6.21 -0.47 -36.72
CA GLU A 94 -4.95 -0.15 -36.07
C GLU A 94 -5.08 -0.14 -34.54
N LEU A 95 -6.14 0.48 -33.99
CA LEU A 95 -6.37 0.48 -32.55
C LEU A 95 -6.66 -0.91 -32.00
N LYS A 96 -7.42 -1.76 -32.71
CA LYS A 96 -7.64 -3.16 -32.32
C LYS A 96 -6.34 -3.96 -32.32
N ALA A 97 -5.47 -3.73 -33.30
CA ALA A 97 -4.17 -4.41 -33.33
C ALA A 97 -3.33 -4.04 -32.11
N ILE A 98 -3.25 -2.74 -31.77
CA ILE A 98 -2.53 -2.24 -30.58
C ILE A 98 -3.14 -2.85 -29.31
N LEU A 99 -4.46 -2.77 -29.13
CA LEU A 99 -5.13 -3.30 -27.92
C LEU A 99 -4.89 -4.81 -27.76
N ASN A 100 -4.95 -5.58 -28.84
CA ASN A 100 -4.71 -7.02 -28.80
C ASN A 100 -3.26 -7.40 -28.55
N GLN A 101 -2.32 -6.60 -29.03
CA GLN A 101 -0.89 -6.83 -28.84
C GLN A 101 -0.46 -6.54 -27.39
N TYR A 102 -0.92 -5.44 -26.81
CA TYR A 102 -0.37 -4.88 -25.58
C TYR A 102 -1.27 -5.01 -24.33
N TYR A 103 -2.53 -5.43 -24.47
CA TYR A 103 -3.40 -5.69 -23.32
C TYR A 103 -3.89 -7.14 -23.37
N LYS A 104 -3.35 -8.00 -22.51
CA LYS A 104 -3.59 -9.46 -22.55
C LYS A 104 -4.24 -9.92 -21.25
N ILE A 105 -4.97 -11.05 -21.32
CA ILE A 105 -5.53 -11.72 -20.13
C ILE A 105 -4.42 -12.10 -19.13
N THR A 106 -3.23 -12.46 -19.64
CA THR A 106 -2.05 -12.78 -18.83
C THR A 106 -1.45 -11.59 -18.08
N ASP A 107 -1.91 -10.37 -18.36
CA ASP A 107 -1.50 -9.17 -17.64
C ASP A 107 -2.40 -8.89 -16.42
N LEU A 108 -3.49 -9.65 -16.28
CA LEU A 108 -4.36 -9.61 -15.12
C LEU A 108 -3.78 -10.53 -14.05
N VAL A 109 -3.45 -9.96 -12.90
CA VAL A 109 -2.90 -10.71 -11.76
C VAL A 109 -3.79 -10.55 -10.54
N TYR A 110 -3.73 -11.46 -9.58
CA TYR A 110 -4.40 -11.26 -8.31
C TYR A 110 -3.84 -10.01 -7.61
N TYR A 111 -4.72 -9.24 -6.98
CA TYR A 111 -4.35 -7.94 -6.40
C TYR A 111 -3.31 -8.10 -5.29
N GLY A 112 -2.23 -7.33 -5.40
CA GLY A 112 -1.12 -7.39 -4.45
C GLY A 112 -0.08 -8.47 -4.75
N THR A 113 -0.27 -9.28 -5.79
CA THR A 113 0.61 -10.39 -6.16
C THR A 113 1.18 -10.24 -7.57
N THR A 114 2.01 -11.20 -7.99
CA THR A 114 2.46 -11.39 -9.38
C THR A 114 1.79 -12.60 -10.06
N THR A 115 0.88 -13.29 -9.35
CA THR A 115 0.21 -14.48 -9.84
C THR A 115 -0.86 -14.10 -10.86
N VAL A 116 -0.73 -14.60 -12.09
CA VAL A 116 -1.74 -14.42 -13.14
C VAL A 116 -3.04 -15.10 -12.72
N ILE A 117 -4.17 -14.42 -12.92
CA ILE A 117 -5.47 -15.02 -12.60
C ILE A 117 -5.75 -16.22 -13.50
N ASP A 118 -6.48 -17.20 -12.96
CA ASP A 118 -7.16 -18.18 -13.80
C ASP A 118 -8.51 -17.59 -14.24
N PRO A 119 -8.69 -17.29 -15.54
CA PRO A 119 -9.95 -16.71 -16.02
C PRO A 119 -11.14 -17.68 -15.93
N GLU A 120 -10.91 -18.99 -15.81
CA GLU A 120 -11.98 -19.98 -15.63
C GLU A 120 -12.26 -20.26 -14.16
N ALA A 121 -11.39 -19.83 -13.26
CA ALA A 121 -11.49 -20.10 -11.83
C ALA A 121 -10.97 -18.94 -10.97
N CYS A 122 -11.45 -17.72 -11.20
CA CYS A 122 -11.05 -16.54 -10.43
C CYS A 122 -11.63 -16.59 -9.00
N THR A 123 -10.77 -16.47 -8.02
CA THR A 123 -11.09 -16.61 -6.58
C THR A 123 -10.82 -15.36 -5.75
N GLY A 124 -10.33 -14.28 -6.36
CA GLY A 124 -9.96 -13.07 -5.62
C GLY A 124 -9.98 -11.80 -6.46
N ASP A 125 -9.65 -10.68 -5.83
CA ASP A 125 -9.56 -9.38 -6.49
C ASP A 125 -8.47 -9.38 -7.56
N ILE A 126 -8.69 -8.57 -8.62
CA ILE A 126 -7.81 -8.54 -9.78
C ILE A 126 -7.10 -7.18 -9.84
N GLN A 127 -5.79 -7.21 -10.02
CA GLN A 127 -5.00 -6.05 -10.40
C GLN A 127 -5.07 -5.88 -11.92
N LEU A 128 -5.64 -4.77 -12.36
CA LEU A 128 -5.65 -4.37 -13.77
C LEU A 128 -4.31 -3.73 -14.14
N PRO A 129 -3.82 -3.94 -15.38
CA PRO A 129 -2.57 -3.33 -15.83
C PRO A 129 -2.63 -1.80 -15.76
N ARG A 130 -1.60 -1.20 -15.21
CA ARG A 130 -1.45 0.26 -15.25
C ARG A 130 -0.89 0.66 -16.62
N TYR A 131 -1.49 1.66 -17.26
CA TYR A 131 -1.01 2.16 -18.56
C TYR A 131 0.49 2.48 -18.57
N THR A 132 1.06 2.98 -17.46
CA THR A 132 2.48 3.29 -17.30
C THR A 132 3.41 2.07 -17.32
N ARG A 133 2.87 0.86 -17.15
CA ARG A 133 3.63 -0.40 -17.18
C ARG A 133 3.58 -1.10 -18.53
N ILE A 134 2.69 -0.64 -19.43
CA ILE A 134 2.55 -1.21 -20.78
C ILE A 134 3.43 -0.37 -21.71
N LYS A 135 4.56 -0.97 -22.10
CA LYS A 135 5.60 -0.33 -22.92
C LYS A 135 5.67 -0.99 -24.30
N ASP A 136 6.04 -0.20 -25.30
CA ASP A 136 6.40 -0.71 -26.61
C ASP A 136 7.87 -1.20 -26.63
N GLU A 137 8.34 -1.61 -27.80
CA GLU A 137 9.71 -2.07 -28.03
C GLU A 137 10.79 -1.00 -27.79
N ASN A 138 10.41 0.28 -27.80
CA ASN A 138 11.28 1.42 -27.54
C ASN A 138 11.26 1.84 -26.07
N GLY A 139 10.46 1.17 -25.22
CA GLY A 139 10.27 1.52 -23.82
C GLY A 139 9.30 2.67 -23.56
N GLU A 140 8.58 3.14 -24.59
CA GLU A 140 7.60 4.20 -24.48
C GLU A 140 6.22 3.65 -24.04
N ASN A 141 5.42 4.48 -23.37
CA ASN A 141 4.07 4.10 -22.98
C ASN A 141 3.18 3.89 -24.20
N VAL A 142 2.61 2.70 -24.35
CA VAL A 142 1.67 2.38 -25.44
C VAL A 142 0.36 3.14 -25.27
N PHE A 143 -0.11 3.31 -24.02
CA PHE A 143 -1.35 3.99 -23.68
C PHE A 143 -1.08 5.15 -22.72
N ASN A 144 -1.93 6.15 -22.73
CA ASN A 144 -1.97 7.16 -21.69
C ASN A 144 -3.15 6.92 -20.73
N ASN A 145 -3.19 7.65 -19.61
CA ASN A 145 -4.14 7.41 -18.53
C ASN A 145 -5.62 7.64 -18.86
N LYS A 146 -5.92 8.26 -20.00
CA LYS A 146 -7.30 8.56 -20.43
C LYS A 146 -7.75 7.69 -21.60
N GLU A 147 -6.85 6.92 -22.18
CA GLU A 147 -7.15 6.12 -23.36
C GLU A 147 -7.74 4.77 -23.03
N ILE A 148 -7.45 4.22 -21.85
CA ILE A 148 -7.95 2.90 -21.42
C ILE A 148 -9.00 3.06 -20.35
N THR A 149 -10.15 2.42 -20.56
CA THR A 149 -11.18 2.21 -19.55
C THR A 149 -11.51 0.73 -19.43
N VAL A 150 -11.83 0.28 -18.21
CA VAL A 150 -12.27 -1.07 -17.96
C VAL A 150 -13.64 -1.03 -17.30
N THR A 151 -14.56 -1.85 -17.77
CA THR A 151 -15.90 -1.98 -17.20
C THR A 151 -16.25 -3.46 -17.01
N SER A 152 -17.18 -3.72 -16.10
CA SER A 152 -17.76 -5.04 -15.89
C SER A 152 -19.24 -5.00 -16.28
N ASP A 153 -19.74 -6.10 -16.84
CA ASP A 153 -21.16 -6.27 -17.15
C ASP A 153 -21.97 -6.84 -15.97
N ASN A 154 -21.31 -7.12 -14.84
CA ASN A 154 -21.94 -7.75 -13.68
C ASN A 154 -21.40 -7.13 -12.37
N ASP A 155 -22.30 -6.91 -11.40
CA ASP A 155 -21.97 -6.34 -10.07
C ASP A 155 -21.07 -7.25 -9.20
N ALA A 156 -20.92 -8.51 -9.57
CA ALA A 156 -19.97 -9.42 -8.93
C ALA A 156 -18.50 -8.97 -9.12
N VAL A 157 -18.25 -8.06 -10.09
CA VAL A 157 -16.95 -7.39 -10.23
C VAL A 157 -17.15 -5.88 -10.32
N LYS A 158 -16.58 -5.14 -9.36
CA LYS A 158 -16.63 -3.68 -9.33
C LYS A 158 -15.25 -3.09 -9.60
N ILE A 159 -15.17 -2.27 -10.65
CA ILE A 159 -13.91 -1.62 -11.04
C ILE A 159 -13.69 -0.37 -10.20
N ASN A 160 -12.55 -0.28 -9.55
CA ASN A 160 -12.10 0.90 -8.81
C ASN A 160 -10.64 1.23 -9.20
N GLY A 161 -10.48 2.13 -10.15
CA GLY A 161 -9.18 2.46 -10.73
C GLY A 161 -8.52 1.25 -11.36
N TYR A 162 -7.39 0.80 -10.80
CA TYR A 162 -6.64 -0.37 -11.26
C TYR A 162 -6.96 -1.66 -10.49
N LYS A 163 -7.98 -1.63 -9.65
CA LYS A 163 -8.46 -2.79 -8.91
C LYS A 163 -9.85 -3.18 -9.38
N ALA A 164 -10.04 -4.44 -9.74
CA ALA A 164 -11.36 -5.05 -9.88
C ALA A 164 -11.65 -5.84 -8.60
N ASN A 165 -12.59 -5.35 -7.80
CA ASN A 165 -13.04 -6.01 -6.59
C ASN A 165 -13.99 -7.14 -6.97
N VAL A 166 -13.64 -8.36 -6.63
CA VAL A 166 -14.38 -9.58 -6.97
C VAL A 166 -15.19 -10.04 -5.75
N ASP A 167 -16.50 -10.19 -5.93
CA ASP A 167 -17.38 -10.78 -4.92
C ASP A 167 -17.50 -12.29 -5.15
N VAL A 168 -16.85 -13.07 -4.31
CA VAL A 168 -16.86 -14.55 -4.35
C VAL A 168 -18.07 -15.16 -3.63
N PHE A 169 -18.89 -14.34 -2.95
CA PHE A 169 -20.14 -14.78 -2.28
C PHE A 169 -21.32 -14.90 -3.25
N GLN A 170 -21.04 -15.39 -4.46
CA GLN A 170 -22.08 -15.66 -5.45
C GLN A 170 -22.81 -16.96 -5.11
N PRO A 171 -24.13 -17.08 -5.44
CA PRO A 171 -24.89 -18.31 -5.19
C PRO A 171 -24.37 -19.51 -6.00
N GLN A 172 -23.68 -19.23 -7.11
CA GLN A 172 -23.05 -20.20 -8.02
C GLN A 172 -21.85 -19.56 -8.70
N ASP A 173 -21.04 -20.37 -9.39
CA ASP A 173 -20.00 -19.87 -10.29
C ASP A 173 -20.62 -18.89 -11.29
N THR A 174 -20.03 -17.70 -11.42
CA THR A 174 -20.61 -16.60 -12.18
C THR A 174 -19.62 -16.09 -13.21
N THR A 175 -19.98 -16.16 -14.49
CA THR A 175 -19.16 -15.58 -15.56
C THR A 175 -19.48 -14.11 -15.72
N VAL A 176 -18.43 -13.30 -15.74
CA VAL A 176 -18.45 -11.84 -15.88
C VAL A 176 -17.57 -11.44 -17.05
N ASN A 177 -18.02 -10.50 -17.87
CA ASN A 177 -17.23 -9.95 -18.95
C ASN A 177 -16.57 -8.63 -18.55
N LEU A 178 -15.25 -8.64 -18.46
CA LEU A 178 -14.48 -7.41 -18.34
C LEU A 178 -14.25 -6.82 -19.73
N THR A 179 -14.81 -5.65 -19.99
CA THR A 179 -14.64 -4.94 -21.26
C THR A 179 -13.57 -3.87 -21.10
N VAL A 180 -12.47 -4.04 -21.84
CA VAL A 180 -11.40 -3.05 -21.96
C VAL A 180 -11.63 -2.22 -23.20
N SER A 181 -11.83 -0.92 -23.06
CA SER A 181 -12.03 0.02 -24.16
C SER A 181 -10.81 0.91 -24.32
N PHE A 182 -10.34 1.04 -25.55
CA PHE A 182 -9.23 1.90 -25.94
C PHE A 182 -9.73 3.00 -26.85
N THR A 183 -9.57 4.25 -26.43
CA THR A 183 -10.00 5.43 -27.18
C THR A 183 -8.80 6.33 -27.49
N ARG A 184 -8.58 6.61 -28.76
CA ARG A 184 -7.56 7.57 -29.23
C ARG A 184 -8.11 8.40 -30.36
N GLU A 185 -7.96 9.71 -30.28
CA GLU A 185 -8.39 10.69 -31.30
C GLU A 185 -9.86 10.51 -31.73
N GLY A 186 -10.74 10.18 -30.77
CA GLY A 186 -12.17 10.00 -31.00
C GLY A 186 -12.59 8.62 -31.54
N VAL A 187 -11.63 7.76 -31.90
CA VAL A 187 -11.90 6.38 -32.30
C VAL A 187 -11.83 5.45 -31.08
N THR A 188 -12.83 4.61 -30.88
CA THR A 188 -12.92 3.68 -29.74
C THR A 188 -13.01 2.25 -30.23
N VAL A 189 -12.19 1.38 -29.65
CA VAL A 189 -12.26 -0.07 -29.85
C VAL A 189 -12.32 -0.76 -28.50
N SER A 190 -12.87 -1.98 -28.46
CA SER A 190 -13.01 -2.73 -27.21
C SER A 190 -12.59 -4.18 -27.38
N ARG A 191 -12.16 -4.77 -26.25
CA ARG A 191 -11.87 -6.20 -26.12
C ARG A 191 -12.52 -6.71 -24.85
N VAL A 192 -13.14 -7.89 -24.94
CA VAL A 192 -13.83 -8.53 -23.81
C VAL A 192 -12.98 -9.70 -23.29
N PHE A 193 -12.85 -9.76 -21.97
CA PHE A 193 -12.23 -10.86 -21.24
C PHE A 193 -13.30 -11.52 -20.36
N PRO A 194 -13.81 -12.70 -20.73
CA PRO A 194 -14.70 -13.46 -19.86
C PRO A 194 -13.89 -14.03 -18.69
N ILE A 195 -14.43 -13.88 -17.48
CA ILE A 195 -13.83 -14.37 -16.24
C ILE A 195 -14.93 -15.10 -15.46
N THR A 196 -14.68 -16.34 -15.06
CA THR A 196 -15.58 -17.10 -14.21
C THR A 196 -15.14 -16.95 -12.75
N ILE A 197 -15.96 -16.28 -11.96
CA ILE A 197 -15.78 -16.15 -10.52
C ILE A 197 -16.25 -17.46 -9.89
N LYS A 198 -15.37 -18.11 -9.16
CA LYS A 198 -15.73 -19.27 -8.34
C LYS A 198 -16.47 -18.82 -7.10
N LYS A 199 -17.60 -19.44 -6.82
CA LYS A 199 -18.29 -19.22 -5.56
C LYS A 199 -17.45 -19.76 -4.41
N LEU A 200 -17.40 -19.02 -3.33
CA LEU A 200 -16.79 -19.47 -2.09
C LEU A 200 -17.58 -20.62 -1.47
N THR A 201 -16.91 -21.72 -1.17
CA THR A 201 -17.51 -22.88 -0.50
C THR A 201 -17.16 -22.93 0.97
N GLN A 202 -17.92 -23.68 1.79
CA GLN A 202 -17.57 -23.90 3.19
C GLN A 202 -16.23 -24.64 3.30
N GLU A 203 -15.93 -25.56 2.40
CA GLU A 203 -14.65 -26.28 2.35
C GLU A 203 -13.46 -25.33 2.16
N ASP A 204 -13.60 -24.29 1.31
CA ASP A 204 -12.55 -23.28 1.11
C ASP A 204 -12.31 -22.48 2.39
N LEU A 205 -13.39 -22.09 3.08
CA LEU A 205 -13.27 -21.40 4.37
C LEU A 205 -12.64 -22.27 5.44
N ASP A 206 -13.00 -23.56 5.52
CA ASP A 206 -12.46 -24.49 6.49
C ASP A 206 -10.95 -24.72 6.29
N LYS A 207 -10.51 -24.84 5.03
CA LYS A 207 -9.08 -24.94 4.69
C LYS A 207 -8.30 -23.65 5.10
N GLU A 208 -8.89 -22.50 4.85
CA GLU A 208 -8.27 -21.22 5.22
C GLU A 208 -8.19 -21.05 6.76
N VAL A 209 -9.24 -21.48 7.48
CA VAL A 209 -9.24 -21.51 8.95
C VAL A 209 -8.18 -22.49 9.49
N GLU A 210 -7.99 -23.63 8.84
CA GLU A 210 -6.91 -24.56 9.18
C GLU A 210 -5.53 -23.91 9.03
N MET A 211 -5.31 -23.20 7.91
CA MET A 211 -4.09 -22.45 7.66
C MET A 211 -3.87 -21.34 8.71
N MET A 212 -4.92 -20.59 9.07
CA MET A 212 -4.87 -19.60 10.15
C MET A 212 -4.47 -20.23 11.49
N ASN A 213 -5.06 -21.36 11.84
CA ASN A 213 -4.74 -22.07 13.09
C ASN A 213 -3.29 -22.56 13.08
N TYR A 214 -2.80 -23.05 11.95
CA TYR A 214 -1.41 -23.44 11.79
C TYR A 214 -0.47 -22.24 11.97
N ALA A 215 -0.75 -21.11 11.30
CA ALA A 215 0.05 -19.90 11.41
C ALA A 215 0.13 -19.39 12.86
N LYS A 216 -0.98 -19.46 13.60
CA LYS A 216 -1.02 -19.10 15.03
C LYS A 216 -0.17 -20.05 15.88
N ALA A 217 -0.32 -21.36 15.67
CA ALA A 217 0.39 -22.38 16.45
C ALA A 217 1.91 -22.36 16.19
N HIS A 218 2.33 -21.98 14.98
CA HIS A 218 3.73 -21.94 14.52
C HIS A 218 4.24 -20.50 14.35
N TYR A 219 3.64 -19.53 15.04
CA TYR A 219 3.99 -18.12 14.88
C TYR A 219 5.48 -17.84 15.13
N PHE A 220 6.09 -18.48 16.12
CA PHE A 220 7.51 -18.36 16.37
C PHE A 220 8.36 -18.84 15.17
N ASP A 221 7.97 -19.92 14.52
CA ASP A 221 8.70 -20.43 13.35
C ASP A 221 8.75 -19.41 12.21
N GLY A 222 7.69 -18.60 12.06
CA GLY A 222 7.63 -17.53 11.08
C GLY A 222 8.52 -16.33 11.38
N ILE A 223 8.88 -16.09 12.64
CA ILE A 223 9.70 -14.93 13.02
C ILE A 223 11.08 -15.28 13.58
N LYS A 224 11.38 -16.52 13.85
CA LYS A 224 12.60 -16.93 14.60
C LYS A 224 13.93 -16.56 13.93
N GLY A 225 13.95 -16.32 12.62
CA GLY A 225 15.21 -16.14 11.89
C GLY A 225 16.15 -17.35 12.07
N ASN A 226 17.40 -17.10 12.47
CA ASN A 226 18.38 -18.16 12.76
C ASN A 226 18.30 -18.68 14.22
N ASN A 227 17.40 -18.12 15.06
CA ASN A 227 17.28 -18.57 16.44
C ASN A 227 16.68 -19.99 16.51
N VAL A 228 17.17 -20.81 17.42
CA VAL A 228 16.79 -22.22 17.53
C VAL A 228 15.49 -22.39 18.30
N SER A 229 15.29 -21.59 19.35
CA SER A 229 14.13 -21.69 20.26
C SER A 229 13.77 -20.33 20.85
N ALA A 230 12.53 -20.20 21.30
CA ALA A 230 12.00 -18.95 21.85
C ALA A 230 12.66 -18.58 23.19
N ASP A 231 13.14 -19.55 23.96
CA ASP A 231 13.82 -19.35 25.24
C ASP A 231 15.30 -18.95 25.09
N LYS A 232 15.82 -18.88 23.86
CA LYS A 232 17.23 -18.58 23.60
C LYS A 232 17.41 -17.70 22.36
N ILE A 233 16.99 -16.46 22.44
CA ILE A 233 17.18 -15.47 21.38
C ILE A 233 18.54 -14.82 21.53
N THR A 234 19.36 -14.94 20.48
CA THR A 234 20.73 -14.38 20.40
C THR A 234 20.98 -13.58 19.14
N GLU A 235 20.10 -13.68 18.15
CA GLU A 235 20.16 -12.98 16.87
C GLU A 235 18.85 -12.30 16.56
N ASN A 236 18.85 -11.42 15.56
CA ASN A 236 17.65 -10.73 15.11
C ASN A 236 16.56 -11.73 14.74
N LEU A 237 15.34 -11.40 15.08
CA LEU A 237 14.17 -12.07 14.54
C LEU A 237 13.90 -11.54 13.13
N HIS A 238 13.09 -12.26 12.36
CA HIS A 238 12.84 -11.93 10.96
C HIS A 238 11.31 -11.82 10.72
N PRO A 239 10.76 -10.63 10.56
CA PRO A 239 9.32 -10.46 10.35
C PRO A 239 8.88 -11.09 9.03
N PHE A 240 7.92 -12.02 9.07
CA PHE A 240 7.30 -12.55 7.87
C PHE A 240 6.22 -11.63 7.32
N GLN A 241 5.90 -11.76 6.04
CA GLN A 241 4.83 -11.03 5.37
C GLN A 241 3.59 -11.91 5.19
N GLU A 242 3.78 -13.18 4.84
CA GLU A 242 2.72 -14.15 4.54
C GLU A 242 3.15 -15.55 4.94
N MET A 243 2.19 -16.42 5.25
CA MET A 243 2.36 -17.88 5.34
C MET A 243 1.28 -18.56 4.50
N TYR A 244 1.67 -19.54 3.69
CA TYR A 244 0.73 -20.38 2.94
C TYR A 244 1.20 -21.83 2.92
N PHE A 245 0.31 -22.74 2.49
CA PHE A 245 0.69 -24.13 2.22
C PHE A 245 1.02 -24.30 0.73
N ASP A 246 2.15 -24.94 0.42
CA ASP A 246 2.50 -25.33 -0.94
C ASP A 246 1.63 -26.50 -1.44
N ALA A 247 1.86 -26.96 -2.68
CA ALA A 247 1.11 -28.05 -3.30
C ALA A 247 1.27 -29.39 -2.57
N ASP A 248 2.36 -29.55 -1.80
CA ASP A 248 2.66 -30.74 -1.01
C ASP A 248 2.12 -30.62 0.43
N GLY A 249 1.48 -29.51 0.78
CA GLY A 249 0.93 -29.23 2.10
C GLY A 249 1.96 -28.74 3.13
N ASN A 250 3.16 -28.34 2.70
CA ASN A 250 4.16 -27.79 3.59
C ASN A 250 3.93 -26.29 3.81
N ALA A 251 4.15 -25.82 5.03
CA ALA A 251 4.08 -24.40 5.35
C ALA A 251 5.29 -23.65 4.75
N VAL A 252 5.02 -22.61 4.00
CA VAL A 252 5.98 -21.68 3.41
C VAL A 252 5.82 -20.32 4.05
N TRP A 253 6.89 -19.77 4.61
CA TRP A 253 6.95 -18.44 5.18
C TRP A 253 7.61 -17.48 4.19
N VAL A 254 6.89 -16.43 3.81
CA VAL A 254 7.33 -15.42 2.84
C VAL A 254 7.80 -14.18 3.59
N TYR A 255 9.00 -13.71 3.28
CA TYR A 255 9.61 -12.55 3.94
C TYR A 255 9.68 -11.31 3.03
N ASN A 256 9.55 -11.47 1.73
CA ASN A 256 9.59 -10.37 0.78
C ASN A 256 8.21 -10.10 0.21
N ILE A 257 7.83 -8.83 0.15
CA ILE A 257 6.53 -8.40 -0.39
C ILE A 257 6.38 -8.73 -1.89
N SER A 258 7.49 -8.89 -2.62
CA SER A 258 7.48 -9.28 -4.04
C SER A 258 7.06 -10.74 -4.29
N ASP A 259 7.12 -11.57 -3.25
CA ASP A 259 6.93 -13.02 -3.36
C ASP A 259 5.56 -13.44 -2.79
N LEU A 260 4.71 -12.47 -2.42
CA LEU A 260 3.36 -12.73 -1.89
C LEU A 260 2.50 -13.46 -2.90
N THR A 261 1.64 -14.34 -2.37
CA THR A 261 0.58 -15.02 -3.11
C THR A 261 -0.78 -14.39 -2.74
N ASP A 262 -1.85 -14.84 -3.39
CA ASP A 262 -3.22 -14.45 -3.02
C ASP A 262 -3.86 -15.43 -2.03
N ALA A 263 -3.08 -16.39 -1.50
CA ALA A 263 -3.58 -17.57 -0.80
C ALA A 263 -3.01 -17.72 0.60
N GLY A 264 -2.47 -16.67 1.19
CA GLY A 264 -1.78 -16.77 2.46
C GLY A 264 -2.44 -16.08 3.65
N ILE A 265 -1.89 -16.38 4.83
CA ILE A 265 -2.18 -15.68 6.07
C ILE A 265 -1.12 -14.61 6.28
N CYS A 266 -1.52 -13.36 6.23
CA CYS A 266 -0.62 -12.22 6.32
C CYS A 266 -0.53 -11.66 7.74
N ALA A 267 0.65 -11.19 8.12
CA ALA A 267 0.81 -10.33 9.27
C ALA A 267 0.24 -8.94 8.92
N ASP A 268 -0.83 -8.53 9.61
CA ASP A 268 -1.69 -7.40 9.23
C ASP A 268 -1.47 -6.14 10.07
N GLY A 269 -0.50 -6.14 10.94
CA GLY A 269 -0.17 -4.98 11.76
C GLY A 269 -1.13 -4.71 12.92
N TYR A 270 -0.70 -3.84 13.82
CA TYR A 270 -1.45 -3.43 15.01
C TYR A 270 -2.09 -2.07 14.73
N PHE A 271 -3.39 -2.04 14.48
CA PHE A 271 -4.10 -0.81 14.06
C PHE A 271 -4.69 0.03 15.19
N ASP A 272 -4.65 -0.43 16.45
CA ASP A 272 -5.38 0.23 17.53
C ASP A 272 -4.70 1.46 18.14
N ASP A 273 -3.51 1.84 17.64
CA ASP A 273 -2.84 3.05 18.13
C ASP A 273 -2.09 3.81 17.03
N PRO A 274 -2.81 4.42 16.06
CA PRO A 274 -2.16 5.16 14.96
C PRO A 274 -1.55 6.49 15.41
N TRP A 275 -1.80 6.97 16.65
CA TRP A 275 -1.44 8.32 17.10
C TRP A 275 -0.43 8.38 18.24
N GLU A 276 -0.17 7.30 18.97
CA GLU A 276 0.83 7.29 20.05
C GLU A 276 2.26 7.06 19.58
N MET A 277 2.49 6.74 18.31
CA MET A 277 3.82 6.55 17.76
C MET A 277 4.14 7.62 16.72
N GLU A 278 4.51 8.81 17.14
CA GLU A 278 5.12 9.82 16.26
C GLU A 278 6.33 9.19 15.54
N GLY A 279 6.17 8.93 14.24
CA GLY A 279 7.23 8.42 13.35
C GLY A 279 7.20 6.92 13.04
N ALA A 280 6.27 6.15 13.58
CA ALA A 280 6.15 4.74 13.25
C ALA A 280 5.30 4.54 11.98
N GLY A 281 5.93 4.04 10.93
CA GLY A 281 5.23 3.37 9.84
C GLY A 281 4.36 2.22 10.39
N TYR A 282 3.50 1.64 9.53
CA TYR A 282 2.64 0.50 9.88
C TYR A 282 3.45 -0.66 10.44
N ASN A 283 3.52 -0.78 11.78
CA ASN A 283 4.22 -1.88 12.42
C ASN A 283 3.31 -3.10 12.48
N LYS A 284 3.73 -4.15 11.78
CA LYS A 284 3.02 -5.43 11.77
C LYS A 284 3.25 -6.24 13.06
N PHE A 285 4.23 -5.86 13.85
CA PHE A 285 4.65 -6.55 15.06
C PHE A 285 4.78 -5.57 16.21
N ARG A 286 4.34 -5.98 17.40
CA ARG A 286 4.48 -5.22 18.64
C ARG A 286 5.33 -6.00 19.62
N SER A 287 6.36 -5.36 20.13
CA SER A 287 7.20 -5.87 21.20
C SER A 287 6.74 -5.29 22.54
N SER A 288 6.72 -6.08 23.61
CA SER A 288 6.46 -5.58 24.96
C SER A 288 7.59 -4.69 25.49
N ASN A 289 8.77 -4.72 24.87
CA ASN A 289 9.90 -3.84 25.19
C ASN A 289 10.69 -3.49 23.92
N ASN A 290 10.42 -2.31 23.36
CA ASN A 290 11.05 -1.82 22.14
C ASN A 290 12.56 -1.52 22.28
N ALA A 291 13.07 -1.37 23.49
CA ALA A 291 14.50 -1.18 23.74
C ALA A 291 15.29 -2.50 23.60
N VAL A 292 14.62 -3.65 23.70
CA VAL A 292 15.23 -4.98 23.60
C VAL A 292 14.90 -5.64 22.25
N ILE A 293 13.65 -5.57 21.78
CA ILE A 293 13.27 -6.00 20.44
C ILE A 293 12.48 -4.86 19.79
N GLN A 294 12.97 -4.32 18.69
CA GLN A 294 12.36 -3.20 17.98
C GLN A 294 11.10 -3.64 17.23
N HIS A 295 10.00 -2.87 17.32
CA HIS A 295 8.73 -3.21 16.65
C HIS A 295 8.84 -3.21 15.12
N GLU A 296 9.63 -2.31 14.55
CA GLU A 296 9.62 -2.05 13.09
C GLU A 296 10.18 -3.21 12.28
N ASN A 297 11.23 -3.85 12.80
CA ASN A 297 12.03 -4.80 12.05
C ASN A 297 12.48 -6.00 12.87
N LEU A 298 12.02 -6.11 14.13
CA LEU A 298 12.36 -7.17 15.08
C LEU A 298 13.89 -7.31 15.33
N VAL A 299 14.61 -6.20 15.22
CA VAL A 299 16.04 -6.14 15.60
C VAL A 299 16.17 -6.34 17.09
N VAL A 300 17.08 -7.23 17.47
CA VAL A 300 17.35 -7.59 18.85
C VAL A 300 18.54 -6.80 19.39
N ILE A 301 18.31 -6.06 20.46
CA ILE A 301 19.34 -5.37 21.25
C ILE A 301 19.52 -6.20 22.51
N ARG A 302 20.67 -6.88 22.62
CA ARG A 302 20.91 -7.84 23.71
C ARG A 302 21.03 -7.11 25.05
N PRO A 303 20.20 -7.48 26.04
CA PRO A 303 20.21 -6.88 27.36
C PRO A 303 21.39 -7.39 28.22
N GLU A 304 21.60 -6.80 29.38
CA GLU A 304 22.65 -7.24 30.34
C GLU A 304 22.28 -8.57 31.04
N THR A 305 20.99 -8.85 31.16
CA THR A 305 20.48 -10.09 31.77
C THR A 305 19.44 -10.73 30.87
N PRO A 306 19.20 -12.06 30.95
CA PRO A 306 18.15 -12.72 30.21
C PRO A 306 16.80 -12.01 30.43
N THR A 307 16.15 -11.58 29.34
CA THR A 307 14.94 -10.76 29.40
C THR A 307 13.82 -11.37 28.58
N GLU A 308 12.65 -11.56 29.18
CA GLU A 308 11.46 -12.04 28.50
C GLU A 308 10.76 -10.90 27.78
N ILE A 309 10.46 -11.12 26.49
CA ILE A 309 9.77 -10.19 25.62
C ILE A 309 8.60 -10.91 24.96
N THR A 310 7.42 -10.30 24.98
CA THR A 310 6.27 -10.77 24.23
C THR A 310 6.19 -10.02 22.90
N ILE A 311 6.12 -10.78 21.81
CA ILE A 311 5.90 -10.25 20.46
C ILE A 311 4.50 -10.61 20.05
N THR A 312 3.72 -9.60 19.66
CA THR A 312 2.32 -9.72 19.27
C THR A 312 2.15 -9.20 17.84
N SER A 313 1.29 -9.86 17.07
CA SER A 313 0.83 -9.42 15.75
C SER A 313 -0.62 -9.78 15.57
N TRP A 314 -1.24 -9.20 14.55
CA TRP A 314 -2.51 -9.66 14.03
C TRP A 314 -2.27 -10.43 12.75
N LEU A 315 -3.03 -11.50 12.57
CA LEU A 315 -3.03 -12.30 11.35
C LEU A 315 -4.38 -12.15 10.66
N SER A 316 -4.35 -11.97 9.36
CA SER A 316 -5.55 -11.94 8.50
C SER A 316 -5.33 -12.81 7.27
N SER A 317 -6.39 -13.47 6.81
CA SER A 317 -6.37 -14.07 5.47
C SER A 317 -6.36 -12.96 4.43
N GLU A 318 -5.39 -12.97 3.52
CA GLU A 318 -5.33 -12.02 2.40
C GLU A 318 -6.54 -12.21 1.48
N ARG A 319 -6.94 -13.44 1.28
CA ARG A 319 -8.05 -13.81 0.39
C ARG A 319 -9.42 -13.46 0.96
N TYR A 320 -9.70 -13.88 2.19
CA TYR A 320 -11.07 -13.86 2.73
C TYR A 320 -11.28 -12.95 3.94
N GLY A 321 -10.23 -12.52 4.62
CA GLY A 321 -10.34 -11.67 5.82
C GLY A 321 -11.12 -10.37 5.57
N LYS A 322 -10.95 -9.78 4.39
CA LYS A 322 -11.66 -8.55 3.97
C LYS A 322 -13.19 -8.66 4.00
N TYR A 323 -13.75 -9.87 3.88
CA TYR A 323 -15.20 -10.09 3.88
C TYR A 323 -15.82 -10.21 5.29
N ALA A 324 -15.00 -10.32 6.33
CA ALA A 324 -15.48 -10.49 7.70
C ALA A 324 -16.43 -9.36 8.14
N SER A 325 -16.12 -8.11 7.78
CA SER A 325 -16.94 -6.93 8.15
C SER A 325 -18.28 -6.89 7.44
N SER A 326 -18.37 -7.39 6.21
CA SER A 326 -19.61 -7.44 5.42
C SER A 326 -20.47 -8.69 5.71
N HIS A 327 -19.91 -9.68 6.39
CA HIS A 327 -20.56 -10.93 6.73
C HIS A 327 -20.34 -11.26 8.23
N PRO A 328 -20.87 -10.44 9.15
CA PRO A 328 -20.59 -10.58 10.59
C PRO A 328 -21.09 -11.87 11.20
N ASP A 329 -22.13 -12.48 10.61
CA ASP A 329 -22.71 -13.74 11.07
C ASP A 329 -21.95 -14.99 10.57
N ASN A 330 -20.95 -14.83 9.71
CA ASN A 330 -20.15 -15.93 9.22
C ASN A 330 -18.96 -16.17 10.16
N GLU A 331 -19.08 -17.16 11.05
CA GLU A 331 -18.06 -17.48 12.07
C GLU A 331 -16.69 -17.86 11.45
N ALA A 332 -16.66 -18.49 10.28
CA ALA A 332 -15.41 -18.86 9.63
C ALA A 332 -14.66 -17.60 9.17
N LEU A 333 -15.36 -16.63 8.56
CA LEU A 333 -14.76 -15.35 8.18
C LEU A 333 -14.25 -14.54 9.38
N GLN A 334 -14.98 -14.57 10.50
CA GLN A 334 -14.52 -13.90 11.72
C GLN A 334 -13.19 -14.48 12.23
N LYS A 335 -12.95 -15.78 12.03
CA LYS A 335 -11.68 -16.45 12.37
C LYS A 335 -10.56 -16.16 11.39
N LEU A 336 -10.85 -15.51 10.27
CA LEU A 336 -9.88 -15.18 9.21
C LEU A 336 -9.47 -13.71 9.18
N TYR A 337 -9.95 -12.90 10.11
CA TYR A 337 -9.67 -11.47 10.14
C TYR A 337 -9.17 -11.01 11.50
N LYS A 338 -8.05 -10.31 11.52
CA LYS A 338 -7.42 -9.69 12.69
C LYS A 338 -7.36 -10.62 13.90
N GLN A 339 -6.84 -11.82 13.69
CA GLN A 339 -6.61 -12.78 14.75
C GLN A 339 -5.34 -12.44 15.50
N GLU A 340 -5.46 -12.04 16.78
CA GLU A 340 -4.29 -11.78 17.60
C GLU A 340 -3.49 -13.07 17.84
N VAL A 341 -2.19 -12.96 17.74
CA VAL A 341 -1.23 -13.99 18.05
C VAL A 341 -0.05 -13.39 18.80
N SER A 342 0.48 -14.10 19.76
CA SER A 342 1.65 -13.66 20.49
C SER A 342 2.57 -14.83 20.83
N VAL A 343 3.85 -14.51 21.01
CA VAL A 343 4.85 -15.44 21.54
C VAL A 343 5.73 -14.70 22.54
N THR A 344 6.04 -15.35 23.65
CA THR A 344 7.03 -14.88 24.60
C THR A 344 8.38 -15.51 24.27
N VAL A 345 9.38 -14.68 24.13
CA VAL A 345 10.76 -15.09 23.85
C VAL A 345 11.71 -14.59 24.93
N THR A 346 12.80 -15.29 25.17
CA THR A 346 13.83 -14.85 26.12
C THR A 346 15.10 -14.43 25.36
N VAL A 347 15.39 -13.14 25.39
CA VAL A 347 16.61 -12.57 24.79
C VAL A 347 17.78 -12.79 25.77
N GLN A 348 18.82 -13.43 25.28
CA GLN A 348 20.02 -13.72 26.06
C GLN A 348 21.02 -12.55 26.05
N PRO A 349 21.76 -12.31 27.13
CA PRO A 349 22.79 -11.28 27.19
C PRO A 349 23.91 -11.54 26.20
N ASP A 350 24.67 -10.51 25.84
CA ASP A 350 25.85 -10.66 24.97
C ASP A 350 26.96 -11.40 25.75
N SER A 351 27.25 -12.62 25.35
CA SER A 351 28.31 -13.42 25.96
C SER A 351 29.67 -12.71 25.92
N LYS A 352 29.93 -11.90 24.89
CA LYS A 352 31.18 -11.15 24.78
C LYS A 352 31.32 -10.08 25.88
N VAL A 353 30.22 -9.43 26.26
CA VAL A 353 30.25 -8.46 27.36
C VAL A 353 30.53 -9.17 28.68
N ALA A 354 29.88 -10.30 28.94
CA ALA A 354 30.14 -11.11 30.12
C ALA A 354 31.57 -11.66 30.17
N GLU A 355 32.12 -12.13 29.02
CA GLU A 355 33.52 -12.60 28.92
C GLU A 355 34.53 -11.45 29.13
N GLN A 356 34.24 -10.26 28.57
CA GLN A 356 35.07 -9.07 28.77
C GLN A 356 35.03 -8.60 30.24
N LEU A 357 33.86 -8.63 30.86
CA LEU A 357 33.72 -8.29 32.27
C LEU A 357 34.48 -9.29 33.16
N GLN A 358 34.33 -10.61 32.89
CA GLN A 358 35.06 -11.65 33.63
C GLN A 358 36.58 -11.49 33.44
N THR A 359 37.04 -11.21 32.23
CA THR A 359 38.46 -10.94 31.94
C THR A 359 38.95 -9.69 32.71
N ALA A 360 38.14 -8.65 32.80
CA ALA A 360 38.50 -7.43 33.57
C ALA A 360 38.56 -7.73 35.09
N ILE A 361 37.62 -8.51 35.61
CA ILE A 361 37.61 -8.99 37.01
C ILE A 361 38.84 -9.82 37.31
N ASP A 362 39.19 -10.81 36.46
CA ASP A 362 40.35 -11.67 36.61
C ASP A 362 41.67 -10.86 36.59
N HIS A 363 41.74 -9.86 35.71
CA HIS A 363 42.88 -8.94 35.65
C HIS A 363 42.97 -8.05 36.89
N ALA A 364 41.84 -7.53 37.37
CA ALA A 364 41.75 -6.76 38.61
C ALA A 364 42.14 -7.60 39.84
N GLN A 365 41.73 -8.85 39.89
CA GLN A 365 42.10 -9.81 40.92
C GLN A 365 43.64 -10.10 40.92
N THR A 366 44.19 -10.32 39.74
CA THR A 366 45.65 -10.51 39.57
C THR A 366 46.42 -9.30 40.02
N LEU A 367 45.93 -8.08 39.73
CA LEU A 367 46.54 -6.85 40.20
C LEU A 367 46.43 -6.73 41.71
N LEU A 368 45.26 -7.00 42.31
CA LEU A 368 45.02 -7.00 43.75
C LEU A 368 46.00 -7.91 44.48
N ASP A 369 46.29 -9.10 43.92
CA ASP A 369 47.20 -10.09 44.51
C ASP A 369 48.69 -9.69 44.41
N SER A 370 49.00 -8.83 43.41
CA SER A 370 50.40 -8.39 43.13
C SER A 370 50.80 -7.11 43.85
N VAL A 371 49.80 -6.26 44.28
CA VAL A 371 50.11 -4.96 44.87
C VAL A 371 50.40 -5.05 46.38
N THR A 372 51.34 -4.25 46.82
CA THR A 372 51.69 -4.06 48.25
C THR A 372 51.34 -2.62 48.68
N GLU A 373 50.69 -2.49 49.83
CA GLU A 373 50.37 -1.17 50.39
C GLU A 373 51.50 -0.71 51.33
N GLY A 374 51.73 0.57 51.36
CA GLY A 374 52.73 1.18 52.23
C GLY A 374 53.18 2.57 51.74
N THR A 375 54.27 3.04 52.29
CA THR A 375 54.85 4.38 51.95
C THR A 375 56.16 4.28 51.20
N GLY A 376 56.60 3.06 50.83
CA GLY A 376 57.85 2.83 50.12
C GLY A 376 57.71 3.00 48.61
N ALA A 377 58.83 3.11 47.90
CA ALA A 377 58.84 3.17 46.44
C ALA A 377 58.26 1.88 45.83
N GLY A 378 57.31 2.00 44.95
CA GLY A 378 56.58 0.86 44.33
C GLY A 378 55.42 0.30 45.14
N GLN A 379 55.08 0.92 46.29
CA GLN A 379 53.89 0.59 47.09
C GLN A 379 52.77 1.53 46.79
N TYR A 380 51.52 1.08 46.97
CA TYR A 380 50.30 1.86 46.83
C TYR A 380 49.85 2.41 48.21
N PRO A 381 49.11 3.54 48.25
CA PRO A 381 48.57 4.08 49.51
C PRO A 381 47.68 3.05 50.23
N GLU A 382 47.73 3.11 51.57
CA GLU A 382 46.92 2.26 52.45
C GLU A 382 45.42 2.42 52.13
N GLY A 383 44.67 1.29 52.08
CA GLY A 383 43.27 1.21 51.71
C GLY A 383 42.99 1.12 50.19
N THR A 384 44.04 1.08 49.33
CA THR A 384 43.88 0.87 47.89
C THR A 384 43.41 -0.56 47.57
N ARG A 385 43.91 -1.57 48.27
CA ARG A 385 43.48 -2.96 48.11
C ARG A 385 42.00 -3.16 48.45
N ASP A 386 41.52 -2.52 49.56
CA ASP A 386 40.13 -2.62 50.00
C ASP A 386 39.20 -2.02 48.93
N LYS A 387 39.56 -0.88 48.38
CA LYS A 387 38.77 -0.23 47.29
C LYS A 387 38.69 -1.09 46.04
N LEU A 388 39.81 -1.72 45.63
CA LEU A 388 39.83 -2.60 44.45
C LEU A 388 39.02 -3.88 44.73
N GLN A 389 39.17 -4.45 45.93
CA GLN A 389 38.37 -5.61 46.32
C GLN A 389 36.87 -5.34 46.33
N MET A 390 36.47 -4.17 46.83
CA MET A 390 35.06 -3.74 46.79
C MET A 390 34.57 -3.64 45.33
N ALA A 391 35.30 -3.00 44.43
CA ALA A 391 34.95 -2.87 43.04
C ALA A 391 34.81 -4.25 42.31
N ILE A 392 35.72 -5.18 42.62
CA ILE A 392 35.65 -6.57 42.11
C ILE A 392 34.38 -7.30 42.62
N THR A 393 33.99 -7.01 43.87
CA THR A 393 32.82 -7.67 44.47
C THR A 393 31.50 -7.10 43.96
N GLU A 394 31.50 -5.84 43.57
CA GLU A 394 30.32 -5.14 42.99
C GLU A 394 30.11 -5.41 41.50
N ALA A 395 31.13 -5.82 40.76
CA ALA A 395 31.10 -6.16 39.34
C ALA A 395 30.60 -7.56 39.08
#